data_70d585e4db968e87dc4a6528ecf7cb30
#
_entry.id   70d585e4db968e87dc4a6528ecf7cb30
#
_cell.length_a   1.000
_cell.length_b   1.000
_cell.length_c   1.000
_cell.angle_alpha   90.00
_cell.angle_beta   90.00
_cell.angle_gamma   90.00
#
_symmetry.space_group_name_H-M   'P 1'
#
loop_
_entity.id
_entity.type
_entity.pdbx_description
1 polymer ?
#
loop_
_entity_poly.entity_id
_entity_poly.type
_entity_poly.pdbx_seq_one_letter_code
_entity_poly.pdbx_strand_id
1 'polypeptide(L)'
;VIVMKFGGAAVADAAGIRRVVALVQAERARAPVVVVSALAGATDALLAAADAAAAGAGEQAVAALVARHRAVAGELGLPPAVVDDAFAGLAELARGLRLVGAVAPRLRDEFVAFGERASARLVAAALAIAGTAAAALDAGAAGVVTDDRFGAATPRPDAARMRAAVAAVAGVPVVEGFLGRDARGFVTTLGRNGSDVTAALFAAALGAEELQVWKDVGGVCAADPRVVPQARRLAALPPAVALALAACGSRIVHPDALAHAAAAGVPIVVRGIASPAAAGTRIAADAPPPTGVLAIGHDEPGDPPAPTGGFAALRANAAARGGALVGLIGAPATLGGLVVAAAARALATGGVPVFAADSLPDGGAVAFAVPAASVRRAVTLLHDCFLAA
;
A
#
# COMPACT_ATOMS: atom_id res chain seq x y z
N VAL A 1 -4.29 -14.70 -16.10
CA VAL A 1 -4.37 -14.48 -14.64
C VAL A 1 -4.12 -13.02 -14.36
N ILE A 2 -4.91 -12.41 -13.47
CA ILE A 2 -4.66 -11.08 -12.93
C ILE A 2 -4.53 -11.16 -11.39
N VAL A 3 -3.82 -10.19 -10.81
CA VAL A 3 -3.79 -10.01 -9.36
C VAL A 3 -4.56 -8.74 -9.00
N MET A 4 -5.50 -8.84 -8.06
CA MET A 4 -6.33 -7.71 -7.62
C MET A 4 -6.02 -7.41 -6.15
N LYS A 5 -5.45 -6.25 -5.87
CA LYS A 5 -5.14 -5.84 -4.49
C LYS A 5 -6.16 -4.83 -3.97
N PHE A 6 -6.70 -5.10 -2.80
CA PHE A 6 -7.63 -4.22 -2.09
C PHE A 6 -7.03 -3.77 -0.75
N GLY A 7 -6.91 -2.46 -0.55
CA GLY A 7 -6.43 -1.87 0.69
C GLY A 7 -7.48 -1.89 1.80
N GLY A 8 -7.09 -1.55 3.04
CA GLY A 8 -7.99 -1.55 4.20
C GLY A 8 -9.23 -0.68 4.03
N ALA A 9 -9.14 0.45 3.35
CA ALA A 9 -10.30 1.29 3.04
C ALA A 9 -11.32 0.59 2.13
N ALA A 10 -10.86 -0.31 1.25
CA ALA A 10 -11.72 -1.09 0.36
C ALA A 10 -12.54 -2.15 1.10
N VAL A 11 -12.00 -2.69 2.17
CA VAL A 11 -12.59 -3.76 2.99
C VAL A 11 -13.00 -3.26 4.39
N ALA A 12 -13.18 -1.94 4.58
CA ALA A 12 -13.42 -1.32 5.87
C ALA A 12 -14.70 -1.79 6.58
N ASP A 13 -15.70 -2.15 5.80
CA ASP A 13 -17.04 -2.52 6.23
C ASP A 13 -17.71 -3.51 5.25
N ALA A 14 -18.91 -3.95 5.56
CA ALA A 14 -19.69 -4.87 4.73
C ALA A 14 -19.99 -4.29 3.33
N ALA A 15 -20.25 -3.00 3.23
CA ALA A 15 -20.51 -2.34 1.95
C ALA A 15 -19.25 -2.34 1.05
N GLY A 16 -18.09 -2.08 1.64
CA GLY A 16 -16.80 -2.19 0.98
C GLY A 16 -16.53 -3.61 0.46
N ILE A 17 -16.73 -4.62 1.31
CA ILE A 17 -16.55 -6.03 0.92
C ILE A 17 -17.54 -6.42 -0.19
N ARG A 18 -18.81 -5.99 -0.17
CA ARG A 18 -19.74 -6.23 -1.30
C ARG A 18 -19.24 -5.61 -2.61
N ARG A 19 -18.65 -4.41 -2.57
CA ARG A 19 -18.02 -3.79 -3.76
C ARG A 19 -16.83 -4.61 -4.26
N VAL A 20 -15.97 -5.09 -3.35
CA VAL A 20 -14.86 -5.98 -3.70
C VAL A 20 -15.37 -7.24 -4.37
N VAL A 21 -16.41 -7.89 -3.82
CA VAL A 21 -17.05 -9.08 -4.42
C VAL A 21 -17.52 -8.79 -5.85
N ALA A 22 -18.23 -7.69 -6.08
CA ALA A 22 -18.71 -7.32 -7.40
C ALA A 22 -17.57 -7.09 -8.41
N LEU A 23 -16.47 -6.43 -7.97
CA LEU A 23 -15.28 -6.21 -8.80
C LEU A 23 -14.57 -7.52 -9.16
N VAL A 24 -14.43 -8.44 -8.21
CA VAL A 24 -13.82 -9.75 -8.45
C VAL A 24 -14.66 -10.59 -9.39
N GLN A 25 -15.99 -10.54 -9.23
CA GLN A 25 -16.92 -11.25 -10.14
C GLN A 25 -16.87 -10.71 -11.57
N ALA A 26 -16.74 -9.39 -11.75
CA ALA A 26 -16.59 -8.77 -13.06
C ALA A 26 -15.32 -9.21 -13.80
N GLU A 27 -14.25 -9.51 -13.08
CA GLU A 27 -12.96 -9.96 -13.62
C GLU A 27 -12.81 -11.51 -13.62
N ARG A 28 -13.87 -12.27 -13.30
CA ARG A 28 -13.79 -13.72 -13.11
C ARG A 28 -13.19 -14.47 -14.29
N ALA A 29 -13.49 -14.04 -15.52
CA ALA A 29 -12.95 -14.66 -16.73
C ALA A 29 -11.42 -14.56 -16.86
N ARG A 30 -10.79 -13.64 -16.13
CA ARG A 30 -9.34 -13.44 -16.12
C ARG A 30 -8.63 -14.16 -14.97
N ALA A 31 -9.33 -15.11 -14.31
CA ALA A 31 -8.80 -15.91 -13.20
C ALA A 31 -8.11 -15.02 -12.11
N PRO A 32 -8.86 -14.17 -11.39
CA PRO A 32 -8.31 -13.25 -10.43
C PRO A 32 -7.72 -13.96 -9.20
N VAL A 33 -6.56 -13.51 -8.75
CA VAL A 33 -6.00 -13.77 -7.43
C VAL A 33 -6.17 -12.49 -6.61
N VAL A 34 -6.87 -12.57 -5.50
CA VAL A 34 -7.22 -11.42 -4.67
C VAL A 34 -6.24 -11.29 -3.52
N VAL A 35 -5.68 -10.10 -3.28
CA VAL A 35 -4.85 -9.80 -2.11
C VAL A 35 -5.54 -8.72 -1.28
N VAL A 36 -5.78 -8.97 0.00
CA VAL A 36 -6.46 -8.04 0.89
C VAL A 36 -5.57 -7.59 2.04
N SER A 37 -5.75 -6.35 2.47
CA SER A 37 -5.24 -5.85 3.75
C SER A 37 -6.26 -6.14 4.87
N ALA A 38 -5.87 -5.95 6.13
CA ALA A 38 -6.81 -5.91 7.26
C ALA A 38 -7.90 -4.83 7.03
N LEU A 39 -9.03 -4.94 7.71
CA LEU A 39 -10.05 -3.90 7.74
C LEU A 39 -9.43 -2.57 8.20
N ALA A 40 -9.90 -1.45 7.64
CA ALA A 40 -9.37 -0.11 7.98
C ALA A 40 -9.23 0.10 9.49
N GLY A 41 -8.05 0.48 9.96
CA GLY A 41 -7.74 0.69 11.38
C GLY A 41 -7.60 -0.59 12.22
N ALA A 42 -7.79 -1.79 11.66
CA ALA A 42 -7.65 -3.02 12.44
C ALA A 42 -6.19 -3.29 12.84
N THR A 43 -5.23 -3.00 11.99
CA THR A 43 -3.80 -3.14 12.29
C THR A 43 -3.38 -2.26 13.47
N ASP A 44 -3.79 -0.98 13.47
CA ASP A 44 -3.49 -0.06 14.57
C ASP A 44 -4.19 -0.49 15.87
N ALA A 45 -5.44 -0.96 15.76
CA ALA A 45 -6.19 -1.49 16.92
C ALA A 45 -5.53 -2.76 17.50
N LEU A 46 -5.00 -3.65 16.65
CA LEU A 46 -4.25 -4.84 17.07
C LEU A 46 -2.94 -4.46 17.76
N LEU A 47 -2.19 -3.49 17.22
CA LEU A 47 -0.98 -2.98 17.85
C LEU A 47 -1.27 -2.40 19.23
N ALA A 48 -2.28 -1.54 19.34
CA ALA A 48 -2.72 -0.97 20.60
C ALA A 48 -3.20 -2.05 21.60
N ALA A 49 -3.91 -3.07 21.13
CA ALA A 49 -4.36 -4.18 21.95
C ALA A 49 -3.20 -5.05 22.47
N ALA A 50 -2.15 -5.26 21.67
CA ALA A 50 -0.95 -5.98 22.08
C ALA A 50 -0.21 -5.22 23.21
N ASP A 51 -0.03 -3.90 23.04
CA ASP A 51 0.61 -3.04 24.05
C ASP A 51 -0.25 -2.98 25.33
N ALA A 52 -1.56 -2.84 25.22
CA ALA A 52 -2.48 -2.89 26.34
C ALA A 52 -2.48 -4.27 27.04
N ALA A 53 -2.36 -5.37 26.29
CA ALA A 53 -2.26 -6.71 26.85
C ALA A 53 -1.00 -6.88 27.71
N ALA A 54 0.15 -6.41 27.22
CA ALA A 54 1.40 -6.41 27.99
C ALA A 54 1.30 -5.54 29.26
N ALA A 55 0.53 -4.45 29.21
CA ALA A 55 0.24 -3.60 30.38
C ALA A 55 -0.88 -4.16 31.30
N GLY A 56 -1.45 -5.34 30.99
CA GLY A 56 -2.47 -5.99 31.82
C GLY A 56 -3.93 -5.63 31.50
N ALA A 57 -4.20 -4.84 30.45
CA ALA A 57 -5.53 -4.30 30.11
C ALA A 57 -6.03 -4.64 28.69
N GLY A 58 -5.48 -5.67 28.03
CA GLY A 58 -5.77 -5.97 26.61
C GLY A 58 -7.09 -6.68 26.33
N GLU A 59 -7.75 -7.30 27.31
CA GLU A 59 -8.91 -8.16 27.10
C GLU A 59 -10.08 -7.41 26.43
N GLN A 60 -10.38 -6.21 26.91
CA GLN A 60 -11.46 -5.39 26.35
C GLN A 60 -11.18 -4.94 24.91
N ALA A 61 -9.92 -4.59 24.60
CA ALA A 61 -9.51 -4.17 23.27
C ALA A 61 -9.63 -5.33 22.26
N VAL A 62 -9.20 -6.53 22.66
CA VAL A 62 -9.35 -7.76 21.86
C VAL A 62 -10.84 -8.08 21.63
N ALA A 63 -11.67 -8.03 22.68
CA ALA A 63 -13.10 -8.27 22.57
C ALA A 63 -13.80 -7.27 21.62
N ALA A 64 -13.46 -5.99 21.71
CA ALA A 64 -14.00 -4.94 20.83
C ALA A 64 -13.61 -5.18 19.36
N LEU A 65 -12.36 -5.59 19.11
CA LEU A 65 -11.89 -5.91 17.77
C LEU A 65 -12.65 -7.10 17.16
N VAL A 66 -12.81 -8.18 17.91
CA VAL A 66 -13.57 -9.36 17.47
C VAL A 66 -15.04 -9.00 17.23
N ALA A 67 -15.66 -8.22 18.13
CA ALA A 67 -17.04 -7.76 17.99
C ALA A 67 -17.24 -6.94 16.72
N ARG A 68 -16.31 -6.05 16.37
CA ARG A 68 -16.35 -5.28 15.13
C ARG A 68 -16.35 -6.18 13.89
N HIS A 69 -15.47 -7.20 13.85
CA HIS A 69 -15.42 -8.13 12.72
C HIS A 69 -16.67 -9.00 12.63
N ARG A 70 -17.24 -9.43 13.78
CA ARG A 70 -18.52 -10.15 13.84
C ARG A 70 -19.68 -9.28 13.31
N ALA A 71 -19.71 -7.99 13.63
CA ALA A 71 -20.71 -7.08 13.09
C ALA A 71 -20.63 -7.01 11.55
N VAL A 72 -19.42 -6.87 10.99
CA VAL A 72 -19.21 -6.89 9.52
C VAL A 72 -19.66 -8.23 8.93
N ALA A 73 -19.32 -9.37 9.56
CA ALA A 73 -19.78 -10.69 9.11
C ALA A 73 -21.31 -10.80 9.14
N GLY A 74 -21.95 -10.34 10.22
CA GLY A 74 -23.41 -10.35 10.35
C GLY A 74 -24.10 -9.50 9.27
N GLU A 75 -23.60 -8.30 8.99
CA GLU A 75 -24.11 -7.46 7.90
C GLU A 75 -23.92 -8.10 6.51
N LEU A 76 -22.91 -8.94 6.33
CA LEU A 76 -22.69 -9.72 5.11
C LEU A 76 -23.56 -10.98 5.03
N GLY A 77 -24.27 -11.35 6.10
CA GLY A 77 -25.02 -12.59 6.20
C GLY A 77 -24.13 -13.83 6.42
N LEU A 78 -22.92 -13.65 6.93
CA LEU A 78 -21.95 -14.71 7.18
C LEU A 78 -22.14 -15.30 8.59
N PRO A 79 -21.88 -16.63 8.79
CA PRO A 79 -21.92 -17.23 10.11
C PRO A 79 -20.78 -16.65 10.99
N PRO A 80 -21.00 -16.50 12.32
CA PRO A 80 -19.98 -16.02 13.26
C PRO A 80 -18.68 -16.81 13.22
N ALA A 81 -18.73 -18.10 12.93
CA ALA A 81 -17.57 -19.00 12.85
C ALA A 81 -16.48 -18.49 11.91
N VAL A 82 -16.83 -17.77 10.83
CA VAL A 82 -15.84 -17.18 9.92
C VAL A 82 -14.87 -16.26 10.65
N VAL A 83 -15.40 -15.46 11.61
CA VAL A 83 -14.60 -14.54 12.42
C VAL A 83 -13.96 -15.27 13.59
N ASP A 84 -14.68 -16.16 14.25
CA ASP A 84 -14.22 -16.87 15.44
C ASP A 84 -13.00 -17.74 15.09
N ASP A 85 -13.03 -18.45 13.97
CA ASP A 85 -11.90 -19.22 13.46
C ASP A 85 -10.71 -18.32 13.07
N ALA A 86 -10.99 -17.11 12.55
CA ALA A 86 -9.93 -16.17 12.18
C ALA A 86 -9.19 -15.63 13.40
N PHE A 87 -9.89 -15.42 14.51
CA PHE A 87 -9.34 -14.91 15.77
C PHE A 87 -9.04 -15.99 16.80
N ALA A 88 -9.11 -17.28 16.41
CA ALA A 88 -8.72 -18.37 17.30
C ALA A 88 -7.28 -18.17 17.79
N GLY A 89 -7.07 -18.22 19.11
CA GLY A 89 -5.77 -18.01 19.76
C GLY A 89 -5.40 -16.55 20.06
N LEU A 90 -6.12 -15.54 19.57
CA LEU A 90 -5.78 -14.14 19.87
C LEU A 90 -5.89 -13.82 21.38
N ALA A 91 -6.92 -14.34 22.04
CA ALA A 91 -7.10 -14.15 23.47
C ALA A 91 -6.02 -14.86 24.30
N GLU A 92 -5.60 -16.04 23.88
CA GLU A 92 -4.47 -16.77 24.49
C GLU A 92 -3.16 -16.00 24.33
N LEU A 93 -2.90 -15.48 23.15
CA LEU A 93 -1.72 -14.65 22.89
C LEU A 93 -1.72 -13.39 23.75
N ALA A 94 -2.87 -12.72 23.89
CA ALA A 94 -3.02 -11.55 24.76
C ALA A 94 -2.76 -11.91 26.23
N ARG A 95 -3.25 -13.05 26.73
CA ARG A 95 -2.95 -13.55 28.07
C ARG A 95 -1.46 -13.83 28.26
N GLY A 96 -0.81 -14.42 27.25
CA GLY A 96 0.63 -14.63 27.24
C GLY A 96 1.42 -13.31 27.35
N LEU A 97 1.04 -12.29 26.58
CA LEU A 97 1.67 -10.95 26.66
C LEU A 97 1.52 -10.31 28.04
N ARG A 98 0.35 -10.47 28.69
CA ARG A 98 0.13 -10.00 30.06
C ARG A 98 1.07 -10.66 31.06
N LEU A 99 1.34 -11.95 30.92
CA LEU A 99 2.25 -12.68 31.83
C LEU A 99 3.72 -12.26 31.62
N VAL A 100 4.11 -11.99 30.36
CA VAL A 100 5.47 -11.56 30.02
C VAL A 100 5.70 -10.08 30.34
N GLY A 101 4.67 -9.24 30.29
CA GLY A 101 4.76 -7.78 30.51
C GLY A 101 5.46 -7.01 29.40
N ALA A 102 5.70 -7.62 28.24
CA ALA A 102 6.38 -6.99 27.12
C ALA A 102 5.93 -7.61 25.78
N VAL A 103 5.98 -6.81 24.70
CA VAL A 103 5.67 -7.25 23.33
C VAL A 103 6.97 -7.38 22.55
N ALA A 104 7.50 -8.61 22.45
CA ALA A 104 8.63 -8.88 21.56
C ALA A 104 8.24 -8.64 20.09
N PRO A 105 9.17 -8.18 19.20
CA PRO A 105 8.86 -7.91 17.80
C PRO A 105 8.16 -9.07 17.06
N ARG A 106 8.59 -10.31 17.29
CA ARG A 106 7.96 -11.52 16.73
C ARG A 106 6.50 -11.67 17.17
N LEU A 107 6.20 -11.43 18.45
CA LEU A 107 4.84 -11.54 18.97
C LEU A 107 3.95 -10.40 18.47
N ARG A 108 4.55 -9.24 18.20
CA ARG A 108 3.87 -8.11 17.57
C ARG A 108 3.41 -8.47 16.15
N ASP A 109 4.29 -9.08 15.35
CA ASP A 109 3.94 -9.55 14.00
C ASP A 109 2.84 -10.61 14.03
N GLU A 110 2.94 -11.59 14.93
CA GLU A 110 1.88 -12.61 15.10
C GLU A 110 0.55 -11.96 15.50
N PHE A 111 0.58 -10.96 16.37
CA PHE A 111 -0.64 -10.29 16.86
C PHE A 111 -1.34 -9.51 15.75
N VAL A 112 -0.60 -8.75 14.94
CA VAL A 112 -1.22 -7.99 13.84
C VAL A 112 -1.71 -8.87 12.70
N ALA A 113 -1.13 -10.06 12.52
CA ALA A 113 -1.53 -10.99 11.46
C ALA A 113 -3.00 -11.42 11.53
N PHE A 114 -3.61 -11.36 12.70
CA PHE A 114 -5.04 -11.66 12.85
C PHE A 114 -5.94 -10.76 12.00
N GLY A 115 -5.51 -9.52 11.72
CA GLY A 115 -6.27 -8.58 10.91
C GLY A 115 -6.42 -9.04 9.45
N GLU A 116 -5.32 -9.40 8.82
CA GLU A 116 -5.30 -9.89 7.43
C GLU A 116 -5.94 -11.26 7.31
N ARG A 117 -5.72 -12.16 8.26
CA ARG A 117 -6.39 -13.48 8.34
C ARG A 117 -7.91 -13.34 8.38
N ALA A 118 -8.43 -12.42 9.22
CA ALA A 118 -9.86 -12.16 9.32
C ALA A 118 -10.41 -11.55 8.02
N SER A 119 -9.72 -10.57 7.46
CA SER A 119 -10.12 -9.92 6.21
C SER A 119 -10.18 -10.91 5.03
N ALA A 120 -9.15 -11.74 4.86
CA ALA A 120 -9.13 -12.75 3.80
C ALA A 120 -10.27 -13.75 3.91
N ARG A 121 -10.57 -14.24 5.12
CA ARG A 121 -11.69 -15.13 5.36
C ARG A 121 -13.05 -14.49 5.13
N LEU A 122 -13.24 -13.23 5.57
CA LEU A 122 -14.47 -12.48 5.33
C LEU A 122 -14.73 -12.29 3.83
N VAL A 123 -13.70 -11.89 3.06
CA VAL A 123 -13.83 -11.69 1.61
C VAL A 123 -14.05 -13.02 0.88
N ALA A 124 -13.35 -14.09 1.25
CA ALA A 124 -13.55 -15.41 0.65
C ALA A 124 -14.95 -15.94 0.93
N ALA A 125 -15.44 -15.83 2.16
CA ALA A 125 -16.79 -16.25 2.52
C ALA A 125 -17.87 -15.40 1.82
N ALA A 126 -17.65 -14.07 1.69
CA ALA A 126 -18.56 -13.19 0.97
C ALA A 126 -18.63 -13.51 -0.53
N LEU A 127 -17.49 -13.88 -1.16
CA LEU A 127 -17.47 -14.40 -2.54
C LEU A 127 -18.25 -15.70 -2.67
N ALA A 128 -18.08 -16.61 -1.70
CA ALA A 128 -18.75 -17.92 -1.72
C ALA A 128 -20.28 -17.79 -1.64
N ILE A 129 -20.81 -16.96 -0.72
CA ILE A 129 -22.26 -16.73 -0.64
C ILE A 129 -22.83 -15.99 -1.84
N ALA A 130 -21.98 -15.19 -2.54
CA ALA A 130 -22.33 -14.55 -3.80
C ALA A 130 -22.21 -15.47 -5.03
N GLY A 131 -22.03 -16.79 -4.82
CA GLY A 131 -21.97 -17.81 -5.88
C GLY A 131 -20.61 -17.93 -6.58
N THR A 132 -19.55 -17.39 -6.00
CA THR A 132 -18.18 -17.51 -6.51
C THR A 132 -17.32 -18.30 -5.53
N ALA A 133 -16.96 -19.54 -5.88
CA ALA A 133 -16.07 -20.33 -5.06
C ALA A 133 -14.78 -19.56 -4.76
N ALA A 134 -14.37 -19.50 -3.50
CA ALA A 134 -13.18 -18.79 -3.06
C ALA A 134 -12.65 -19.39 -1.75
N ALA A 135 -11.35 -19.28 -1.51
CA ALA A 135 -10.74 -19.68 -0.24
C ALA A 135 -9.65 -18.69 0.18
N ALA A 136 -9.56 -18.46 1.50
CA ALA A 136 -8.47 -17.69 2.08
C ALA A 136 -7.15 -18.47 1.98
N LEU A 137 -6.05 -17.76 1.67
CA LEU A 137 -4.72 -18.32 1.47
C LEU A 137 -3.70 -17.59 2.34
N ASP A 138 -3.07 -18.33 3.25
CA ASP A 138 -1.94 -17.83 4.06
C ASP A 138 -0.74 -17.53 3.13
N ALA A 139 -0.36 -16.27 3.03
CA ALA A 139 0.71 -15.83 2.13
C ALA A 139 2.06 -16.48 2.45
N GLY A 140 2.41 -16.61 3.73
CA GLY A 140 3.65 -17.26 4.16
C GLY A 140 3.65 -18.76 3.85
N ALA A 141 2.53 -19.45 4.12
CA ALA A 141 2.36 -20.86 3.76
C ALA A 141 2.37 -21.04 2.24
N ALA A 142 1.88 -20.07 1.48
CA ALA A 142 1.89 -20.06 0.02
C ALA A 142 3.27 -19.73 -0.59
N GLY A 143 4.28 -19.33 0.18
CA GLY A 143 5.62 -19.11 -0.34
C GLY A 143 6.13 -17.66 -0.24
N VAL A 144 5.44 -16.76 0.47
CA VAL A 144 6.02 -15.48 0.86
C VAL A 144 7.00 -15.72 2.01
N VAL A 145 8.18 -16.23 1.66
CA VAL A 145 9.30 -16.41 2.59
C VAL A 145 10.00 -15.08 2.83
N THR A 146 10.51 -14.85 4.05
CA THR A 146 11.18 -13.61 4.43
C THR A 146 12.47 -13.87 5.23
N ASP A 147 13.23 -12.82 5.48
CA ASP A 147 14.18 -12.80 6.60
C ASP A 147 13.43 -12.63 7.95
N ASP A 148 14.17 -12.60 9.06
CA ASP A 148 13.65 -12.52 10.43
C ASP A 148 13.66 -11.09 11.01
N ARG A 149 13.62 -10.07 10.17
CA ARG A 149 13.48 -8.65 10.57
C ARG A 149 12.01 -8.33 10.86
N PHE A 150 11.53 -8.79 12.02
CA PHE A 150 10.15 -8.57 12.42
C PHE A 150 9.74 -7.09 12.35
N GLY A 151 8.53 -6.82 11.86
CA GLY A 151 7.99 -5.48 11.61
C GLY A 151 8.32 -4.87 10.24
N ALA A 152 9.40 -5.34 9.58
CA ALA A 152 9.82 -4.86 8.24
C ALA A 152 10.68 -5.92 7.54
N ALA A 153 10.17 -7.12 7.41
CA ALA A 153 10.89 -8.25 6.83
C ALA A 153 11.08 -8.11 5.32
N THR A 154 12.26 -8.49 4.84
CA THR A 154 12.56 -8.51 3.41
C THR A 154 12.06 -9.80 2.78
N PRO A 155 11.22 -9.73 1.75
CA PRO A 155 10.71 -10.93 1.08
C PRO A 155 11.80 -11.63 0.26
N ARG A 156 11.76 -12.97 0.29
CA ARG A 156 12.54 -13.92 -0.51
C ARG A 156 11.57 -14.95 -1.09
N PRO A 157 10.71 -14.57 -2.07
CA PRO A 157 9.58 -15.39 -2.47
C PRO A 157 9.99 -16.70 -3.12
N ASP A 158 9.30 -17.78 -2.75
CA ASP A 158 9.33 -19.06 -3.45
C ASP A 158 8.23 -19.06 -4.54
N ALA A 159 8.58 -18.64 -5.74
CA ALA A 159 7.64 -18.53 -6.85
C ALA A 159 7.00 -19.87 -7.25
N ALA A 160 7.70 -21.00 -7.11
CA ALA A 160 7.16 -22.31 -7.43
C ALA A 160 6.06 -22.70 -6.43
N ARG A 161 6.32 -22.49 -5.14
CA ARG A 161 5.36 -22.72 -4.06
C ARG A 161 4.13 -21.80 -4.18
N MET A 162 4.35 -20.51 -4.54
CA MET A 162 3.24 -19.56 -4.76
C MET A 162 2.32 -20.03 -5.89
N ARG A 163 2.88 -20.46 -7.03
CA ARG A 163 2.10 -21.03 -8.15
C ARG A 163 1.33 -22.28 -7.73
N ALA A 164 1.99 -23.20 -7.03
CA ALA A 164 1.36 -24.44 -6.58
C ALA A 164 0.22 -24.16 -5.57
N ALA A 165 0.42 -23.22 -4.65
CA ALA A 165 -0.59 -22.85 -3.66
C ALA A 165 -1.82 -22.20 -4.31
N VAL A 166 -1.63 -21.32 -5.28
CA VAL A 166 -2.74 -20.71 -6.05
C VAL A 166 -3.49 -21.78 -6.87
N ALA A 167 -2.76 -22.68 -7.54
CA ALA A 167 -3.37 -23.74 -8.34
C ALA A 167 -4.17 -24.76 -7.52
N ALA A 168 -3.84 -24.94 -6.24
CA ALA A 168 -4.54 -25.83 -5.33
C ALA A 168 -5.90 -25.29 -4.83
N VAL A 169 -6.16 -23.98 -4.99
CA VAL A 169 -7.42 -23.36 -4.58
C VAL A 169 -8.50 -23.60 -5.63
N ALA A 170 -9.58 -24.26 -5.21
CA ALA A 170 -10.77 -24.40 -6.04
C ALA A 170 -11.57 -23.08 -6.06
N GLY A 171 -11.36 -22.25 -7.08
CA GLY A 171 -12.01 -20.95 -7.23
C GLY A 171 -11.04 -19.77 -7.09
N VAL A 172 -11.48 -18.69 -6.45
CA VAL A 172 -10.70 -17.46 -6.29
C VAL A 172 -9.83 -17.55 -5.01
N PRO A 173 -8.49 -17.54 -5.14
CA PRO A 173 -7.62 -17.41 -3.99
C PRO A 173 -7.73 -16.00 -3.40
N VAL A 174 -7.99 -15.90 -2.08
CA VAL A 174 -7.97 -14.64 -1.33
C VAL A 174 -6.79 -14.66 -0.37
N VAL A 175 -5.72 -14.00 -0.77
CA VAL A 175 -4.42 -14.02 -0.08
C VAL A 175 -4.39 -13.00 1.05
N GLU A 176 -3.89 -13.40 2.19
CA GLU A 176 -3.53 -12.51 3.30
C GLU A 176 -2.38 -11.60 2.86
N GLY A 177 -2.63 -10.30 2.64
CA GLY A 177 -1.58 -9.35 2.32
C GLY A 177 -0.65 -9.08 3.51
N PHE A 178 0.46 -8.32 3.30
CA PHE A 178 1.33 -7.84 4.38
C PHE A 178 2.15 -8.92 5.10
N LEU A 179 1.73 -10.18 5.08
CA LEU A 179 2.30 -11.27 5.86
C LEU A 179 3.29 -12.12 5.05
N GLY A 180 4.26 -12.68 5.77
CA GLY A 180 5.18 -13.70 5.30
C GLY A 180 5.56 -14.65 6.44
N ARG A 181 6.52 -15.53 6.18
CA ARG A 181 7.13 -16.41 7.20
C ARG A 181 8.63 -16.45 7.04
N ASP A 182 9.35 -16.40 8.17
CA ASP A 182 10.80 -16.64 8.19
C ASP A 182 11.13 -18.13 7.94
N ALA A 183 12.41 -18.43 7.82
CA ALA A 183 12.89 -19.81 7.60
C ALA A 183 12.53 -20.79 8.73
N ARG A 184 12.19 -20.29 9.92
CA ARG A 184 11.74 -21.08 11.08
C ARG A 184 10.22 -21.25 11.12
N GLY A 185 9.49 -20.62 10.18
CA GLY A 185 8.03 -20.66 10.09
C GLY A 185 7.32 -19.60 10.93
N PHE A 186 8.04 -18.68 11.60
CA PHE A 186 7.42 -17.59 12.33
C PHE A 186 6.81 -16.56 11.38
N VAL A 187 5.65 -16.04 11.75
CA VAL A 187 4.99 -14.97 11.00
C VAL A 187 5.83 -13.71 11.07
N THR A 188 5.96 -13.06 9.93
CA THR A 188 6.66 -11.79 9.75
C THR A 188 5.76 -10.81 9.00
N THR A 189 5.99 -9.53 9.19
CA THR A 189 5.29 -8.47 8.43
C THR A 189 6.24 -7.73 7.50
N LEU A 190 5.73 -7.35 6.32
CA LEU A 190 6.51 -6.70 5.25
C LEU A 190 6.64 -5.17 5.42
N GLY A 191 6.30 -4.66 6.60
CA GLY A 191 6.32 -3.22 6.85
C GLY A 191 5.11 -2.48 6.25
N ARG A 192 5.10 -1.16 6.35
CA ARG A 192 3.98 -0.32 5.89
C ARG A 192 3.63 -0.59 4.42
N ASN A 193 2.34 -0.67 4.10
CA ASN A 193 1.82 -1.00 2.77
C ASN A 193 2.31 -2.35 2.21
N GLY A 194 2.75 -3.28 3.07
CA GLY A 194 3.27 -4.59 2.67
C GLY A 194 2.29 -5.43 1.84
N SER A 195 0.98 -5.17 1.90
CA SER A 195 0.00 -5.84 1.03
C SER A 195 0.18 -5.49 -0.46
N ASP A 196 0.70 -4.29 -0.80
CA ASP A 196 1.08 -3.95 -2.18
C ASP A 196 2.26 -4.83 -2.61
N VAL A 197 3.23 -5.05 -1.71
CA VAL A 197 4.38 -5.93 -1.94
C VAL A 197 3.91 -7.37 -2.14
N THR A 198 3.07 -7.92 -1.24
CA THR A 198 2.50 -9.26 -1.40
C THR A 198 1.85 -9.43 -2.77
N ALA A 199 1.03 -8.45 -3.20
CA ALA A 199 0.36 -8.51 -4.50
C ALA A 199 1.35 -8.50 -5.68
N ALA A 200 2.41 -7.70 -5.60
CA ALA A 200 3.45 -7.67 -6.63
C ALA A 200 4.25 -8.99 -6.69
N LEU A 201 4.53 -9.61 -5.55
CA LEU A 201 5.19 -10.93 -5.48
C LEU A 201 4.32 -12.01 -6.15
N PHE A 202 3.01 -12.05 -5.86
CA PHE A 202 2.09 -12.99 -6.52
C PHE A 202 1.97 -12.68 -8.01
N ALA A 203 1.86 -11.41 -8.41
CA ALA A 203 1.81 -11.03 -9.81
C ALA A 203 3.06 -11.48 -10.58
N ALA A 204 4.24 -11.27 -10.01
CA ALA A 204 5.50 -11.72 -10.58
C ALA A 204 5.59 -13.26 -10.65
N ALA A 205 5.26 -13.96 -9.56
CA ALA A 205 5.34 -15.41 -9.49
C ALA A 205 4.40 -16.11 -10.50
N LEU A 206 3.23 -15.52 -10.75
CA LEU A 206 2.20 -16.07 -11.63
C LEU A 206 2.38 -15.64 -13.08
N GLY A 207 3.29 -14.71 -13.40
CA GLY A 207 3.37 -14.08 -14.71
C GLY A 207 2.04 -13.41 -15.09
N ALA A 208 1.47 -12.64 -14.14
CA ALA A 208 0.16 -12.05 -14.31
C ALA A 208 0.13 -11.05 -15.48
N GLU A 209 -1.00 -10.97 -16.19
CA GLU A 209 -1.24 -9.98 -17.24
C GLU A 209 -1.15 -8.55 -16.71
N GLU A 210 -1.63 -8.34 -15.49
CA GLU A 210 -1.55 -7.08 -14.74
C GLU A 210 -1.76 -7.27 -13.25
N LEU A 211 -1.24 -6.33 -12.46
CA LEU A 211 -1.57 -6.12 -11.06
C LEU A 211 -2.52 -4.92 -10.96
N GLN A 212 -3.76 -5.16 -10.59
CA GLN A 212 -4.72 -4.09 -10.28
C GLN A 212 -4.62 -3.67 -8.83
N VAL A 213 -4.30 -2.40 -8.56
CA VAL A 213 -4.27 -1.81 -7.22
C VAL A 213 -5.50 -0.93 -7.05
N TRP A 214 -6.47 -1.42 -6.28
CA TRP A 214 -7.75 -0.73 -6.03
C TRP A 214 -7.66 0.15 -4.81
N LYS A 215 -7.92 1.45 -5.01
CA LYS A 215 -7.81 2.50 -3.97
C LYS A 215 -9.07 3.40 -3.95
N ASP A 216 -9.12 4.29 -2.98
CA ASP A 216 -10.10 5.38 -2.89
C ASP A 216 -9.91 6.45 -3.97
N VAL A 217 -8.68 6.59 -4.48
CA VAL A 217 -8.35 7.49 -5.59
C VAL A 217 -8.41 6.77 -6.94
N GLY A 218 -8.90 7.47 -7.97
CA GLY A 218 -9.14 6.88 -9.31
C GLY A 218 -7.91 6.73 -10.20
N GLY A 219 -6.70 6.80 -9.65
CA GLY A 219 -5.43 6.73 -10.39
C GLY A 219 -4.39 7.69 -9.83
N VAL A 220 -3.28 7.85 -10.55
CA VAL A 220 -2.21 8.79 -10.24
C VAL A 220 -2.54 10.15 -10.86
N CYS A 221 -2.54 11.22 -10.08
CA CYS A 221 -2.73 12.57 -10.57
C CYS A 221 -1.37 13.31 -10.67
N ALA A 222 -1.34 14.33 -11.50
CA ALA A 222 -0.16 15.18 -11.71
C ALA A 222 0.23 16.00 -10.47
N ALA A 223 -0.69 16.16 -9.53
CA ALA A 223 -0.48 16.67 -8.17
C ALA A 223 -1.54 16.03 -7.26
N ASP A 224 -1.39 16.20 -5.94
CA ASP A 224 -2.40 15.71 -5.00
C ASP A 224 -3.73 16.47 -5.18
N PRO A 225 -4.83 15.81 -5.56
CA PRO A 225 -6.12 16.47 -5.77
C PRO A 225 -6.72 17.09 -4.49
N ARG A 226 -6.25 16.71 -3.31
CA ARG A 226 -6.62 17.36 -2.03
C ARG A 226 -5.97 18.75 -1.89
N VAL A 227 -4.89 19.01 -2.64
CA VAL A 227 -4.18 20.31 -2.69
C VAL A 227 -4.54 21.06 -3.95
N VAL A 228 -4.58 20.38 -5.09
CA VAL A 228 -4.87 20.93 -6.42
C VAL A 228 -6.04 20.13 -7.02
N PRO A 229 -7.31 20.53 -6.76
CA PRO A 229 -8.49 19.78 -7.18
C PRO A 229 -8.59 19.55 -8.70
N GLN A 230 -8.02 20.46 -9.51
CA GLN A 230 -7.98 20.37 -10.97
C GLN A 230 -6.81 19.54 -11.51
N ALA A 231 -5.97 18.94 -10.65
CA ALA A 231 -4.84 18.13 -11.09
C ALA A 231 -5.30 17.01 -12.02
N ARG A 232 -4.76 16.98 -13.24
CA ARG A 232 -5.12 15.98 -14.24
C ARG A 232 -4.66 14.59 -13.82
N ARG A 233 -5.49 13.59 -14.10
CA ARG A 233 -5.07 12.19 -13.96
C ARG A 233 -4.13 11.80 -15.08
N LEU A 234 -3.06 11.08 -14.74
CA LEU A 234 -2.11 10.52 -15.67
C LEU A 234 -2.64 9.17 -16.19
N ALA A 235 -2.81 9.04 -17.50
CA ALA A 235 -3.33 7.79 -18.09
C ALA A 235 -2.32 6.65 -17.98
N ALA A 236 -1.06 6.95 -18.22
CA ALA A 236 0.05 6.01 -18.13
C ALA A 236 1.34 6.69 -17.70
N LEU A 237 2.24 5.93 -17.04
CA LEU A 237 3.59 6.37 -16.71
C LEU A 237 4.58 5.20 -16.65
N PRO A 238 5.86 5.45 -16.97
CA PRO A 238 6.92 4.47 -16.78
C PRO A 238 7.14 4.14 -15.29
N PRO A 239 7.60 2.93 -14.93
CA PRO A 239 7.91 2.55 -13.55
C PRO A 239 8.91 3.50 -12.88
N ALA A 240 9.92 4.00 -13.59
CA ALA A 240 10.89 4.95 -13.05
C ALA A 240 10.22 6.25 -12.57
N VAL A 241 9.22 6.76 -13.30
CA VAL A 241 8.45 7.94 -12.91
C VAL A 241 7.59 7.66 -11.66
N ALA A 242 6.98 6.48 -11.59
CA ALA A 242 6.21 6.07 -10.40
C ALA A 242 7.12 5.94 -9.17
N LEU A 243 8.33 5.41 -9.32
CA LEU A 243 9.34 5.35 -8.26
C LEU A 243 9.80 6.75 -7.83
N ALA A 244 10.02 7.66 -8.78
CA ALA A 244 10.37 9.05 -8.50
C ALA A 244 9.25 9.77 -7.72
N LEU A 245 7.97 9.54 -8.09
CA LEU A 245 6.81 10.02 -7.35
C LEU A 245 6.79 9.48 -5.91
N ALA A 246 7.04 8.18 -5.74
CA ALA A 246 7.11 7.56 -4.42
C ALA A 246 8.28 8.12 -3.59
N ALA A 247 9.44 8.38 -4.20
CA ALA A 247 10.57 9.04 -3.56
C ALA A 247 10.24 10.47 -3.09
N CYS A 248 9.34 11.16 -3.80
CA CYS A 248 8.81 12.47 -3.42
C CYS A 248 7.55 12.41 -2.54
N GLY A 249 7.28 11.28 -1.87
CA GLY A 249 6.20 11.16 -0.88
C GLY A 249 4.86 10.66 -1.39
N SER A 250 4.69 10.39 -2.68
CA SER A 250 3.45 9.80 -3.20
C SER A 250 3.24 8.39 -2.66
N ARG A 251 2.06 8.12 -2.07
CA ARG A 251 1.72 6.83 -1.44
C ARG A 251 0.77 5.97 -2.28
N ILE A 252 0.77 6.16 -3.58
CA ILE A 252 -0.19 5.46 -4.43
C ILE A 252 0.14 3.98 -4.55
N VAL A 253 1.42 3.63 -4.76
CA VAL A 253 1.91 2.25 -4.76
C VAL A 253 3.22 2.19 -3.99
N HIS A 254 3.45 1.12 -3.23
CA HIS A 254 4.70 0.95 -2.48
C HIS A 254 5.90 0.84 -3.43
N PRO A 255 7.06 1.49 -3.15
CA PRO A 255 8.25 1.41 -4.01
C PRO A 255 8.70 -0.02 -4.31
N ASP A 256 8.73 -0.90 -3.31
CA ASP A 256 9.14 -2.30 -3.50
C ASP A 256 8.14 -3.06 -4.39
N ALA A 257 6.84 -2.76 -4.29
CA ALA A 257 5.84 -3.34 -5.19
C ALA A 257 6.06 -2.89 -6.63
N LEU A 258 6.38 -1.60 -6.85
CA LEU A 258 6.76 -1.07 -8.17
C LEU A 258 8.00 -1.77 -8.70
N ALA A 259 9.03 -1.96 -7.86
CA ALA A 259 10.28 -2.61 -8.24
C ALA A 259 10.07 -4.09 -8.60
N HIS A 260 9.33 -4.85 -7.78
CA HIS A 260 9.03 -6.26 -8.04
C HIS A 260 8.20 -6.45 -9.33
N ALA A 261 7.17 -5.65 -9.53
CA ALA A 261 6.34 -5.72 -10.74
C ALA A 261 7.14 -5.33 -11.99
N ALA A 262 7.94 -4.26 -11.93
CA ALA A 262 8.77 -3.82 -13.03
C ALA A 262 9.83 -4.87 -13.42
N ALA A 263 10.50 -5.48 -12.43
CA ALA A 263 11.49 -6.54 -12.67
C ALA A 263 10.87 -7.77 -13.34
N ALA A 264 9.59 -8.06 -13.08
CA ALA A 264 8.85 -9.15 -13.70
C ALA A 264 8.16 -8.76 -15.02
N GLY A 265 8.24 -7.51 -15.45
CA GLY A 265 7.54 -7.00 -16.62
C GLY A 265 6.01 -6.94 -16.47
N VAL A 266 5.49 -7.00 -15.24
CA VAL A 266 4.05 -6.97 -14.97
C VAL A 266 3.57 -5.52 -14.84
N PRO A 267 2.63 -5.06 -15.67
CA PRO A 267 2.05 -3.73 -15.54
C PRO A 267 1.21 -3.61 -14.26
N ILE A 268 1.28 -2.46 -13.60
CA ILE A 268 0.39 -2.12 -12.49
C ILE A 268 -0.69 -1.17 -13.01
N VAL A 269 -1.96 -1.44 -12.67
CA VAL A 269 -3.08 -0.55 -12.98
C VAL A 269 -3.69 -0.05 -11.67
N VAL A 270 -3.55 1.24 -11.40
CA VAL A 270 -4.16 1.88 -10.23
C VAL A 270 -5.59 2.28 -10.59
N ARG A 271 -6.57 1.75 -9.88
CA ARG A 271 -8.01 1.93 -10.14
C ARG A 271 -8.74 2.46 -8.92
N GLY A 272 -9.81 3.21 -9.14
CA GLY A 272 -10.68 3.75 -8.09
C GLY A 272 -11.85 2.82 -7.81
N ILE A 273 -12.05 2.47 -6.53
CA ILE A 273 -13.20 1.62 -6.10
C ILE A 273 -14.53 2.32 -6.34
N ALA A 274 -14.57 3.65 -6.19
CA ALA A 274 -15.77 4.45 -6.42
C ALA A 274 -16.12 4.64 -7.90
N SER A 275 -15.14 4.40 -8.80
CA SER A 275 -15.29 4.60 -10.25
C SER A 275 -14.68 3.43 -11.02
N PRO A 276 -15.21 2.21 -10.87
CA PRO A 276 -14.58 1.01 -11.41
C PRO A 276 -14.54 0.96 -12.95
N ALA A 277 -15.45 1.65 -13.63
CA ALA A 277 -15.45 1.76 -15.09
C ALA A 277 -14.35 2.68 -15.65
N ALA A 278 -13.75 3.52 -14.80
CA ALA A 278 -12.64 4.39 -15.21
C ALA A 278 -11.37 3.58 -15.46
N ALA A 279 -10.64 3.89 -16.54
CA ALA A 279 -9.42 3.18 -16.92
C ALA A 279 -8.31 3.21 -15.85
N GLY A 280 -8.32 4.22 -14.96
CA GLY A 280 -7.28 4.37 -13.95
C GLY A 280 -5.96 4.91 -14.53
N THR A 281 -4.85 4.53 -13.89
CA THR A 281 -3.49 4.85 -14.35
C THR A 281 -2.71 3.56 -14.55
N ARG A 282 -2.14 3.37 -15.74
CA ARG A 282 -1.29 2.22 -16.06
C ARG A 282 0.19 2.56 -15.85
N ILE A 283 0.87 1.78 -15.02
CA ILE A 283 2.31 1.89 -14.76
C ILE A 283 2.99 0.71 -15.46
N ALA A 284 3.74 0.98 -16.52
CA ALA A 284 4.33 -0.09 -17.32
C ALA A 284 5.54 0.40 -18.13
N ALA A 285 6.43 -0.51 -18.49
CA ALA A 285 7.67 -0.21 -19.21
C ALA A 285 7.44 0.36 -20.62
N ASP A 286 6.32 0.00 -21.26
CA ASP A 286 5.90 0.49 -22.57
C ASP A 286 5.12 1.81 -22.55
N ALA A 287 4.94 2.41 -21.34
CA ALA A 287 4.32 3.72 -21.23
C ALA A 287 5.22 4.80 -21.87
N PRO A 288 4.64 5.82 -22.53
CA PRO A 288 5.42 6.87 -23.15
C PRO A 288 6.28 7.61 -22.12
N PRO A 289 7.55 7.90 -22.45
CA PRO A 289 8.39 8.70 -21.56
C PRO A 289 7.83 10.11 -21.42
N PRO A 290 8.02 10.78 -20.26
CA PRO A 290 7.60 12.15 -20.08
C PRO A 290 8.41 13.09 -21.01
N THR A 291 7.75 14.13 -21.54
CA THR A 291 8.39 15.13 -22.40
C THR A 291 8.71 16.43 -21.67
N GLY A 292 8.32 16.54 -20.38
CA GLY A 292 8.51 17.73 -19.54
C GLY A 292 8.35 17.41 -18.08
N VAL A 293 7.99 18.42 -17.26
CA VAL A 293 7.49 18.20 -15.90
C VAL A 293 6.15 17.50 -16.02
N LEU A 294 6.02 16.36 -15.38
CA LEU A 294 4.84 15.49 -15.46
C LEU A 294 3.97 15.57 -14.22
N ALA A 295 4.60 15.66 -13.05
CA ALA A 295 3.90 15.62 -11.78
C ALA A 295 4.66 16.30 -10.65
N ILE A 296 3.94 16.56 -9.55
CA ILE A 296 4.45 17.08 -8.30
C ILE A 296 4.09 16.10 -7.19
N GLY A 297 5.11 15.61 -6.50
CA GLY A 297 4.98 14.81 -5.29
C GLY A 297 5.27 15.66 -4.04
N HIS A 298 4.79 15.22 -2.89
CA HIS A 298 5.15 15.84 -1.61
C HIS A 298 5.02 14.85 -0.45
N ASP A 299 5.80 15.10 0.61
CA ASP A 299 5.62 14.43 1.89
C ASP A 299 4.41 15.03 2.63
N GLU A 300 3.63 14.19 3.30
CA GLU A 300 2.64 14.66 4.26
C GLU A 300 3.36 15.04 5.58
N PRO A 301 3.06 16.22 6.16
CA PRO A 301 3.63 16.60 7.45
C PRO A 301 3.27 15.58 8.55
N GLY A 302 4.29 15.14 9.30
CA GLY A 302 4.13 14.15 10.37
C GLY A 302 4.22 12.70 9.92
N ASP A 303 4.34 12.44 8.64
CA ASP A 303 4.55 11.10 8.13
C ASP A 303 5.99 10.59 8.36
N PRO A 304 6.15 9.31 8.74
CA PRO A 304 7.48 8.71 8.77
C PRO A 304 8.09 8.73 7.36
N PRO A 305 9.40 8.92 7.25
CA PRO A 305 10.09 8.94 5.96
C PRO A 305 9.84 7.66 5.18
N ALA A 306 9.74 7.76 3.85
CA ALA A 306 9.69 6.58 3.01
C ALA A 306 10.93 5.71 3.28
N PRO A 307 10.77 4.40 3.51
CA PRO A 307 11.85 3.53 3.95
C PRO A 307 12.98 3.38 2.92
N THR A 308 12.68 3.67 1.66
CA THR A 308 13.63 3.60 0.55
C THR A 308 13.41 4.79 -0.38
N GLY A 309 14.48 5.51 -0.74
CA GLY A 309 14.34 6.59 -1.72
C GLY A 309 15.56 7.51 -1.80
N GLY A 310 15.82 8.02 -2.98
CA GLY A 310 16.98 8.84 -3.32
C GLY A 310 17.07 10.18 -2.58
N PHE A 311 16.08 10.55 -1.75
CA PHE A 311 16.07 11.81 -0.99
C PHE A 311 16.19 11.61 0.53
N ALA A 312 16.73 10.48 0.99
CA ALA A 312 16.79 10.18 2.44
C ALA A 312 17.54 11.27 3.24
N ALA A 313 18.70 11.72 2.75
CA ALA A 313 19.49 12.77 3.41
C ALA A 313 18.76 14.13 3.40
N LEU A 314 18.16 14.51 2.26
CA LEU A 314 17.39 15.74 2.15
C LEU A 314 16.17 15.73 3.08
N ARG A 315 15.47 14.60 3.16
CA ARG A 315 14.31 14.41 4.04
C ARG A 315 14.70 14.50 5.52
N ALA A 316 15.82 13.87 5.92
CA ALA A 316 16.34 13.98 7.28
C ALA A 316 16.69 15.43 7.64
N ASN A 317 17.32 16.17 6.72
CA ASN A 317 17.61 17.60 6.89
C ASN A 317 16.33 18.44 7.01
N ALA A 318 15.34 18.19 6.16
CA ALA A 318 14.04 18.84 6.22
C ALA A 318 13.34 18.59 7.57
N ALA A 319 13.26 17.33 8.00
CA ALA A 319 12.62 16.94 9.25
C ALA A 319 13.27 17.58 10.47
N ALA A 320 14.61 17.64 10.52
CA ALA A 320 15.36 18.31 11.60
C ALA A 320 15.05 19.83 11.71
N ARG A 321 14.51 20.44 10.65
CA ARG A 321 14.12 21.86 10.56
C ARG A 321 12.61 22.08 10.59
N GLY A 322 11.81 21.05 10.94
CA GLY A 322 10.35 21.13 10.92
C GLY A 322 9.79 21.26 9.50
N GLY A 323 10.47 20.69 8.52
CA GLY A 323 10.12 20.76 7.11
C GLY A 323 9.70 19.41 6.53
N ALA A 324 9.35 19.45 5.25
CA ALA A 324 8.98 18.30 4.42
C ALA A 324 9.43 18.54 2.97
N LEU A 325 9.36 17.50 2.12
CA LEU A 325 9.76 17.62 0.73
C LEU A 325 8.58 17.94 -0.19
N VAL A 326 8.89 18.73 -1.23
CA VAL A 326 8.04 18.90 -2.42
C VAL A 326 8.93 18.68 -3.64
N GLY A 327 8.53 17.79 -4.56
CA GLY A 327 9.34 17.38 -5.70
C GLY A 327 8.67 17.61 -7.04
N LEU A 328 9.47 17.99 -8.04
CA LEU A 328 9.12 17.95 -9.45
C LEU A 328 9.58 16.63 -10.05
N ILE A 329 8.70 15.96 -10.76
CA ILE A 329 8.96 14.69 -11.43
C ILE A 329 8.75 14.88 -12.93
N GLY A 330 9.68 14.38 -13.74
CA GLY A 330 9.59 14.55 -15.21
C GLY A 330 10.72 13.89 -15.97
N ALA A 331 10.92 14.32 -17.22
CA ALA A 331 12.03 13.85 -18.04
C ALA A 331 13.37 14.34 -17.46
N PRO A 332 14.39 13.47 -17.32
CA PRO A 332 15.71 13.89 -16.83
C PRO A 332 16.31 15.06 -17.64
N ALA A 333 16.16 15.03 -18.96
CA ALA A 333 16.64 16.11 -19.82
C ALA A 333 15.91 17.45 -19.61
N THR A 334 14.71 17.43 -19.05
CA THR A 334 13.89 18.62 -18.79
C THR A 334 14.16 19.21 -17.40
N LEU A 335 14.41 18.36 -16.40
CA LEU A 335 14.63 18.79 -15.01
C LEU A 335 16.05 19.37 -14.79
N GLY A 336 16.61 20.02 -15.80
CA GLY A 336 17.89 20.70 -15.74
C GLY A 336 17.84 22.04 -14.99
N GLY A 337 18.97 22.74 -14.92
CA GLY A 337 19.16 23.95 -14.13
C GLY A 337 18.12 25.04 -14.36
N LEU A 338 17.59 25.17 -15.58
CA LEU A 338 16.55 26.20 -15.89
C LEU A 338 15.23 25.90 -15.19
N VAL A 339 14.78 24.63 -15.15
CA VAL A 339 13.56 24.24 -14.47
C VAL A 339 13.74 24.35 -12.96
N VAL A 340 14.89 23.93 -12.42
CA VAL A 340 15.22 24.10 -10.99
C VAL A 340 15.23 25.58 -10.60
N ALA A 341 15.83 26.44 -11.41
CA ALA A 341 15.85 27.88 -11.15
C ALA A 341 14.44 28.50 -11.24
N ALA A 342 13.62 28.08 -12.20
CA ALA A 342 12.23 28.51 -12.31
C ALA A 342 11.39 28.09 -11.10
N ALA A 343 11.55 26.84 -10.64
CA ALA A 343 10.89 26.33 -9.45
C ALA A 343 11.30 27.09 -8.18
N ALA A 344 12.62 27.28 -7.97
CA ALA A 344 13.13 28.03 -6.84
C ALA A 344 12.60 29.46 -6.82
N ARG A 345 12.55 30.12 -7.99
CA ARG A 345 11.97 31.48 -8.14
C ARG A 345 10.47 31.48 -7.84
N ALA A 346 9.70 30.54 -8.37
CA ALA A 346 8.26 30.44 -8.09
C ALA A 346 7.99 30.30 -6.57
N LEU A 347 8.75 29.43 -5.90
CA LEU A 347 8.66 29.24 -4.45
C LEU A 347 9.03 30.53 -3.70
N ALA A 348 10.15 31.15 -4.04
CA ALA A 348 10.62 32.39 -3.39
C ALA A 348 9.63 33.55 -3.60
N THR A 349 9.14 33.78 -4.82
CA THR A 349 8.13 34.80 -5.13
C THR A 349 6.81 34.54 -4.40
N GLY A 350 6.45 33.25 -4.24
CA GLY A 350 5.31 32.84 -3.47
C GLY A 350 5.52 32.87 -1.96
N GLY A 351 6.67 33.33 -1.45
CA GLY A 351 6.97 33.43 -0.02
C GLY A 351 7.20 32.07 0.66
N VAL A 352 7.62 31.04 -0.08
CA VAL A 352 7.98 29.74 0.44
C VAL A 352 9.50 29.63 0.54
N PRO A 353 10.08 29.62 1.76
CA PRO A 353 11.52 29.47 1.92
C PRO A 353 11.95 28.03 1.58
N VAL A 354 13.05 27.90 0.85
CA VAL A 354 13.67 26.61 0.52
C VAL A 354 14.88 26.40 1.42
N PHE A 355 14.90 25.32 2.18
CA PHE A 355 16.02 24.99 3.08
C PHE A 355 17.18 24.34 2.35
N ALA A 356 16.86 23.47 1.40
CA ALA A 356 17.80 22.74 0.55
C ALA A 356 17.07 22.17 -0.66
N ALA A 357 17.82 21.76 -1.66
CA ALA A 357 17.29 21.03 -2.82
C ALA A 357 18.27 19.93 -3.22
N ASP A 358 17.77 18.86 -3.80
CA ASP A 358 18.55 17.73 -4.31
C ASP A 358 17.83 17.10 -5.50
N SER A 359 18.55 16.31 -6.29
CA SER A 359 18.01 15.59 -7.44
C SER A 359 18.30 14.08 -7.32
N LEU A 360 17.40 13.25 -7.89
CA LEU A 360 17.71 11.83 -8.04
C LEU A 360 18.91 11.66 -8.97
N PRO A 361 19.73 10.59 -8.76
CA PRO A 361 20.91 10.32 -9.59
C PRO A 361 20.60 10.13 -11.07
N ASP A 362 19.42 9.64 -11.40
CA ASP A 362 18.92 9.45 -12.76
C ASP A 362 18.30 10.72 -13.38
N GLY A 363 18.22 11.82 -12.59
CA GLY A 363 17.63 13.08 -13.01
C GLY A 363 16.10 13.07 -13.15
N GLY A 364 15.42 11.97 -12.80
CA GLY A 364 13.96 11.84 -12.96
C GLY A 364 13.12 12.64 -11.96
N ALA A 365 13.74 13.20 -10.91
CA ALA A 365 13.09 14.10 -9.96
C ALA A 365 14.07 15.09 -9.33
N VAL A 366 13.53 16.26 -8.96
CA VAL A 366 14.20 17.27 -8.12
C VAL A 366 13.30 17.58 -6.95
N ALA A 367 13.82 17.53 -5.73
CA ALA A 367 13.06 17.82 -4.51
C ALA A 367 13.60 19.05 -3.79
N PHE A 368 12.69 19.79 -3.18
CA PHE A 368 12.94 20.98 -2.38
C PHE A 368 12.47 20.71 -0.94
N ALA A 369 13.34 20.95 0.03
CA ALA A 369 13.00 20.94 1.45
C ALA A 369 12.39 22.30 1.82
N VAL A 370 11.15 22.30 2.28
CA VAL A 370 10.37 23.51 2.63
C VAL A 370 9.77 23.35 4.03
N PRO A 371 9.36 24.45 4.72
CA PRO A 371 8.62 24.33 5.98
C PRO A 371 7.36 23.46 5.79
N ALA A 372 7.05 22.59 6.76
CA ALA A 372 5.89 21.69 6.69
C ALA A 372 4.57 22.47 6.48
N ALA A 373 4.41 23.61 7.15
CA ALA A 373 3.26 24.50 6.98
C ALA A 373 3.12 25.09 5.55
N SER A 374 4.20 25.11 4.77
CA SER A 374 4.25 25.68 3.42
C SER A 374 4.05 24.65 2.31
N VAL A 375 3.99 23.35 2.61
CA VAL A 375 3.91 22.27 1.61
C VAL A 375 2.75 22.47 0.64
N ARG A 376 1.53 22.69 1.13
CA ARG A 376 0.36 22.88 0.25
C ARG A 376 0.55 24.07 -0.69
N ARG A 377 1.06 25.17 -0.18
CA ARG A 377 1.35 26.37 -0.99
C ARG A 377 2.44 26.10 -2.03
N ALA A 378 3.50 25.38 -1.64
CA ALA A 378 4.58 25.00 -2.55
C ALA A 378 4.05 24.12 -3.70
N VAL A 379 3.23 23.11 -3.40
CA VAL A 379 2.59 22.23 -4.40
C VAL A 379 1.75 23.06 -5.38
N THR A 380 0.92 23.99 -4.89
CA THR A 380 0.09 24.85 -5.75
C THR A 380 0.95 25.73 -6.66
N LEU A 381 1.95 26.43 -6.10
CA LEU A 381 2.84 27.30 -6.88
C LEU A 381 3.61 26.54 -7.98
N LEU A 382 4.11 25.35 -7.67
CA LEU A 382 4.81 24.52 -8.66
C LEU A 382 3.84 23.99 -9.70
N HIS A 383 2.63 23.60 -9.30
CA HIS A 383 1.60 23.18 -10.25
C HIS A 383 1.24 24.29 -11.21
N ASP A 384 0.97 25.50 -10.72
CA ASP A 384 0.63 26.64 -11.55
C ASP A 384 1.78 27.07 -12.49
N CYS A 385 3.02 26.89 -12.04
CA CYS A 385 4.20 27.20 -12.84
C CYS A 385 4.45 26.22 -14.00
N PHE A 386 4.16 24.91 -13.80
CA PHE A 386 4.61 23.85 -14.71
C PHE A 386 3.50 23.00 -15.31
N LEU A 387 2.31 22.95 -14.71
CA LEU A 387 1.26 22.00 -15.06
C LEU A 387 -0.12 22.64 -15.29
N ALA A 388 -0.32 23.90 -14.94
CA ALA A 388 -1.51 24.66 -15.28
C ALA A 388 -1.42 25.10 -16.75
N ALA A 389 -1.91 24.27 -17.68
CA ALA A 389 -2.08 24.59 -19.10
C ALA A 389 -3.51 24.31 -19.52
#